data_dfb0462da6c6658ee851018c422bb1a8
#
_entry.id   dfb0462da6c6658ee851018c422bb1a8
#
_cell.length_a   1.000
_cell.length_b   1.000
_cell.length_c   1.000
_cell.angle_alpha   90.00
_cell.angle_beta   90.00
_cell.angle_gamma   90.00
#
_symmetry.space_group_name_H-M   'P 1'
#
loop_
_entity.id
_entity.type
_entity.pdbx_description
1 polymer ?
#
loop_
_entity_poly.entity_id
_entity_poly.type
_entity_poly.pdbx_seq_one_letter_code
_entity_poly.pdbx_strand_id
1 'polypeptide(L)'
;MTSTGSFQAVSNTGSMPTGALPTGPVPTVTGAMPTQPTSAWPVSGPVSGPGHPRPHSGPPLAPPARRSGTSVFALVLAIVLLIVAGVQAAFIVNLQGRLDKTEDKLAQAQQTDESRLKALEGRADKLEAKTGGSLDAAEVAASVRPSVFRVSTKYATGTAFALGKEPAGGGTNLITNYHVVQEAYERNERNVSLERTDQRFGATIVEVHPDKDLVVLHTDEVFTRLNPAPEVPKVGEPVLVVGSPLGLEDTVTTGVVSAFRTLSGEQLMQFDAAINPGNSGGPVFNAKKEVVGVATLKAREAEGIGLAIPITVVCQTVNNVC
;
A
#
# COMPACT_ATOMS: atom_id res chain seq x y z
N MET A 1 34.21 49.08 17.86
CA MET A 1 33.73 49.22 16.49
C MET A 1 32.58 48.24 16.35
N THR A 2 31.40 48.76 16.46
CA THR A 2 30.09 48.07 16.44
C THR A 2 29.61 48.00 14.99
N SER A 3 29.29 46.80 14.51
CA SER A 3 28.58 46.60 13.22
C SER A 3 27.27 45.88 13.51
N THR A 4 26.19 46.63 13.55
CA THR A 4 24.79 46.17 13.55
C THR A 4 24.35 45.96 12.14
N GLY A 5 24.17 44.68 11.74
CA GLY A 5 23.52 44.29 10.48
C GLY A 5 22.03 44.02 10.71
N SER A 6 21.19 44.97 10.29
CA SER A 6 19.76 44.81 10.27
C SER A 6 19.33 43.94 9.09
N PHE A 7 18.60 42.81 9.33
CA PHE A 7 17.91 42.03 8.30
C PHE A 7 16.52 42.61 8.06
N GLN A 8 16.31 43.12 6.82
CA GLN A 8 14.99 43.52 6.34
C GLN A 8 14.18 42.28 5.96
N ALA A 9 12.95 42.20 6.47
CA ALA A 9 11.96 41.22 6.07
C ALA A 9 11.41 41.59 4.68
N VAL A 10 11.57 40.71 3.73
CA VAL A 10 10.93 40.77 2.40
C VAL A 10 9.58 40.08 2.48
N SER A 11 8.51 40.88 2.51
CA SER A 11 7.14 40.38 2.36
C SER A 11 6.86 40.11 0.87
N ASN A 12 6.77 38.86 0.51
CA ASN A 12 6.35 38.44 -0.84
C ASN A 12 4.87 38.04 -0.80
N THR A 13 3.99 39.00 -1.13
CA THR A 13 2.58 38.77 -1.39
C THR A 13 2.41 38.30 -2.83
N GLY A 14 2.59 37.02 -3.07
CA GLY A 14 2.26 36.35 -4.34
C GLY A 14 0.89 35.71 -4.24
N SER A 15 -0.11 36.32 -4.87
CA SER A 15 -1.44 35.76 -5.09
C SER A 15 -1.34 34.51 -5.96
N MET A 16 -1.82 33.36 -5.45
CA MET A 16 -1.99 32.14 -6.22
C MET A 16 -3.18 32.27 -7.19
N PRO A 17 -3.03 31.86 -8.45
CA PRO A 17 -4.17 31.74 -9.35
C PRO A 17 -5.01 30.52 -8.97
N THR A 18 -6.30 30.75 -8.75
CA THR A 18 -7.33 29.72 -8.65
C THR A 18 -7.48 29.00 -10.00
N GLY A 19 -6.76 27.89 -10.16
CA GLY A 19 -6.96 26.96 -11.27
C GLY A 19 -8.15 26.06 -10.99
N ALA A 20 -9.23 26.25 -11.75
CA ALA A 20 -10.38 25.37 -11.76
C ALA A 20 -9.96 23.98 -12.26
N LEU A 21 -10.29 22.93 -11.50
CA LEU A 21 -10.17 21.54 -11.91
C LEU A 21 -11.10 21.26 -13.10
N PRO A 22 -10.62 20.63 -14.19
CA PRO A 22 -11.50 20.19 -15.25
C PRO A 22 -12.30 18.97 -14.79
N THR A 23 -13.61 19.14 -14.67
CA THR A 23 -14.56 18.03 -14.56
C THR A 23 -14.68 17.34 -15.91
N GLY A 24 -13.88 16.33 -16.16
CA GLY A 24 -14.06 15.42 -17.28
C GLY A 24 -14.97 14.26 -16.87
N PRO A 25 -15.88 13.80 -17.75
CA PRO A 25 -16.76 12.69 -17.44
C PRO A 25 -15.96 11.38 -17.35
N VAL A 26 -16.22 10.62 -16.30
CA VAL A 26 -15.71 9.25 -16.09
C VAL A 26 -16.27 8.36 -17.22
N PRO A 27 -15.45 7.63 -17.99
CA PRO A 27 -15.97 6.68 -18.97
C PRO A 27 -16.57 5.48 -18.25
N THR A 28 -17.88 5.35 -18.33
CA THR A 28 -18.60 4.11 -17.97
C THR A 28 -18.29 3.07 -19.04
N VAL A 29 -17.48 2.07 -18.70
CA VAL A 29 -17.29 0.89 -19.55
C VAL A 29 -18.48 -0.03 -19.33
N THR A 30 -19.52 0.15 -20.15
CA THR A 30 -20.57 -0.85 -20.35
C THR A 30 -20.07 -1.84 -21.41
N GLY A 31 -19.47 -2.94 -20.96
CA GLY A 31 -19.14 -4.10 -21.80
C GLY A 31 -20.42 -4.79 -22.25
N ALA A 32 -20.91 -4.47 -23.44
CA ALA A 32 -21.92 -5.28 -24.12
C ALA A 32 -21.19 -6.47 -24.77
N MET A 33 -21.57 -7.69 -24.39
CA MET A 33 -21.19 -8.91 -25.10
C MET A 33 -21.73 -8.88 -26.53
N PRO A 34 -20.95 -9.27 -27.54
CA PRO A 34 -21.45 -9.46 -28.88
C PRO A 34 -22.33 -10.72 -28.92
N THR A 35 -23.62 -10.54 -29.20
CA THR A 35 -24.54 -11.61 -29.53
C THR A 35 -24.22 -12.13 -30.92
N GLN A 36 -23.98 -13.44 -31.06
CA GLN A 36 -23.85 -14.13 -32.34
C GLN A 36 -25.16 -14.03 -33.14
N PRO A 37 -25.12 -13.85 -34.47
CA PRO A 37 -26.30 -13.97 -35.30
C PRO A 37 -26.64 -15.44 -35.55
N THR A 38 -27.78 -15.87 -35.07
CA THR A 38 -28.45 -17.12 -35.46
C THR A 38 -29.00 -16.95 -36.85
N SER A 39 -28.37 -17.60 -37.85
CA SER A 39 -28.94 -17.77 -39.19
C SER A 39 -30.07 -18.82 -39.15
N ALA A 40 -31.29 -18.32 -39.21
CA ALA A 40 -32.45 -19.15 -39.44
C ALA A 40 -32.60 -19.42 -40.94
N TRP A 41 -32.63 -20.67 -41.32
CA TRP A 41 -33.00 -21.12 -42.65
C TRP A 41 -34.54 -21.19 -42.77
N PRO A 42 -35.16 -20.68 -43.86
CA PRO A 42 -36.58 -20.86 -44.03
C PRO A 42 -36.88 -22.23 -44.61
N VAL A 43 -37.68 -22.98 -43.90
CA VAL A 43 -38.34 -24.18 -44.42
C VAL A 43 -39.56 -23.73 -45.22
N SER A 44 -39.57 -24.04 -46.54
CA SER A 44 -40.78 -23.93 -47.36
C SER A 44 -41.36 -25.33 -47.57
N GLY A 45 -42.53 -25.53 -47.01
CA GLY A 45 -43.34 -26.73 -47.23
C GLY A 45 -44.19 -26.63 -48.53
N PRO A 46 -44.87 -27.70 -48.90
CA PRO A 46 -45.30 -27.93 -50.25
C PRO A 46 -46.75 -27.42 -50.54
N VAL A 47 -46.96 -27.00 -51.77
CA VAL A 47 -48.33 -26.77 -52.28
C VAL A 47 -48.64 -27.72 -53.42
N SER A 48 -49.77 -28.44 -53.27
CA SER A 48 -50.31 -29.46 -54.17
C SER A 48 -51.19 -28.87 -55.28
N GLY A 49 -51.07 -29.39 -56.49
CA GLY A 49 -51.98 -29.83 -57.47
C GLY A 49 -52.83 -28.84 -58.28
N PRO A 50 -53.64 -29.24 -59.27
CA PRO A 50 -53.65 -30.44 -60.12
C PRO A 50 -53.86 -30.18 -61.65
N GLY A 51 -53.71 -31.20 -62.43
CA GLY A 51 -54.58 -31.35 -63.63
C GLY A 51 -53.98 -31.25 -65.05
N HIS A 52 -53.58 -32.39 -65.61
CA HIS A 52 -53.80 -32.98 -66.98
C HIS A 52 -54.04 -32.15 -68.26
N PRO A 53 -53.91 -32.68 -69.49
CA PRO A 53 -53.41 -34.01 -70.00
C PRO A 53 -52.40 -33.93 -71.17
N ARG A 54 -51.88 -35.07 -71.53
CA ARG A 54 -51.04 -35.40 -72.74
C ARG A 54 -51.69 -35.10 -74.07
N PRO A 55 -50.90 -34.95 -75.17
CA PRO A 55 -50.82 -36.05 -76.14
C PRO A 55 -49.38 -36.37 -76.64
N HIS A 56 -49.33 -37.61 -77.20
CA HIS A 56 -48.22 -38.30 -77.75
C HIS A 56 -47.62 -37.68 -79.02
N SER A 57 -46.32 -37.81 -79.21
CA SER A 57 -45.75 -38.09 -80.54
C SER A 57 -44.25 -38.56 -80.42
N GLY A 58 -43.87 -39.43 -81.23
CA GLY A 58 -42.77 -40.32 -81.29
C GLY A 58 -41.32 -39.88 -81.23
N PRO A 59 -40.39 -40.88 -81.33
CA PRO A 59 -38.99 -40.62 -81.00
C PRO A 59 -38.25 -39.95 -82.17
N PRO A 60 -37.44 -38.92 -81.91
CA PRO A 60 -36.43 -38.46 -82.86
C PRO A 60 -35.10 -39.17 -82.69
N LEU A 61 -34.46 -39.44 -83.73
CA LEU A 61 -33.18 -40.07 -83.97
C LEU A 61 -32.02 -39.42 -83.17
N ALA A 62 -31.13 -40.31 -82.69
CA ALA A 62 -29.90 -39.91 -81.98
C ALA A 62 -28.95 -39.13 -82.92
N PRO A 63 -28.40 -38.03 -82.51
CA PRO A 63 -27.30 -37.36 -83.21
C PRO A 63 -25.97 -38.07 -82.94
N PRO A 64 -25.00 -37.99 -83.87
CA PRO A 64 -23.71 -38.73 -83.77
C PRO A 64 -22.84 -38.14 -82.61
N ALA A 65 -22.19 -39.07 -81.92
CA ALA A 65 -21.25 -38.75 -80.84
C ALA A 65 -20.10 -37.85 -81.33
N ARG A 66 -20.12 -36.61 -81.00
CA ARG A 66 -18.94 -35.76 -81.12
C ARG A 66 -17.90 -36.21 -80.06
N ARG A 67 -16.78 -36.73 -80.53
CA ARG A 67 -15.58 -36.95 -79.75
C ARG A 67 -15.09 -35.56 -79.29
N SER A 68 -15.35 -35.21 -78.02
CA SER A 68 -15.01 -33.93 -77.50
C SER A 68 -13.56 -33.94 -77.02
N GLY A 69 -12.82 -32.88 -77.44
CA GLY A 69 -11.49 -32.62 -76.89
C GLY A 69 -11.51 -32.12 -75.44
N THR A 70 -12.65 -32.23 -74.74
CA THR A 70 -12.86 -31.83 -73.34
C THR A 70 -12.23 -32.82 -72.33
N SER A 71 -11.87 -34.04 -72.76
CA SER A 71 -11.28 -35.07 -71.92
C SER A 71 -9.84 -34.70 -71.42
N VAL A 72 -9.03 -34.15 -72.33
CA VAL A 72 -7.66 -33.74 -71.99
C VAL A 72 -7.63 -32.54 -71.08
N PHE A 73 -8.52 -31.55 -71.30
CA PHE A 73 -8.63 -30.36 -70.45
C PHE A 73 -9.13 -30.70 -69.04
N ALA A 74 -10.12 -31.58 -68.93
CA ALA A 74 -10.63 -32.11 -67.67
C ALA A 74 -9.54 -32.85 -66.88
N LEU A 75 -8.70 -33.65 -67.56
CA LEU A 75 -7.60 -34.42 -66.97
C LEU A 75 -6.51 -33.43 -66.40
N VAL A 76 -6.13 -32.42 -67.20
CA VAL A 76 -5.14 -31.43 -66.79
C VAL A 76 -5.67 -30.62 -65.60
N LEU A 77 -6.93 -30.23 -65.62
CA LEU A 77 -7.56 -29.48 -64.49
C LEU A 77 -7.57 -30.38 -63.22
N ALA A 78 -7.90 -31.66 -63.33
CA ALA A 78 -7.88 -32.58 -62.20
C ALA A 78 -6.47 -32.74 -61.61
N ILE A 79 -5.44 -32.84 -62.44
CA ILE A 79 -4.04 -32.90 -61.98
C ILE A 79 -3.63 -31.61 -61.27
N VAL A 80 -3.99 -30.44 -61.83
CA VAL A 80 -3.69 -29.16 -61.19
C VAL A 80 -4.38 -29.06 -59.82
N LEU A 81 -5.64 -29.46 -59.72
CA LEU A 81 -6.37 -29.47 -58.44
C LEU A 81 -5.74 -30.43 -57.42
N LEU A 82 -5.27 -31.60 -57.84
CA LEU A 82 -4.56 -32.52 -56.95
C LEU A 82 -3.23 -31.97 -56.47
N ILE A 83 -2.48 -31.28 -57.35
CA ILE A 83 -1.23 -30.60 -56.92
C ILE A 83 -1.53 -29.50 -55.92
N VAL A 84 -2.52 -28.65 -56.17
CA VAL A 84 -2.94 -27.59 -55.26
C VAL A 84 -3.39 -28.17 -53.91
N ALA A 85 -4.19 -29.22 -53.91
CA ALA A 85 -4.62 -29.91 -52.68
C ALA A 85 -3.44 -30.50 -51.91
N GLY A 86 -2.45 -31.10 -52.62
CA GLY A 86 -1.23 -31.62 -52.00
C GLY A 86 -0.37 -30.52 -51.38
N VAL A 87 -0.22 -29.39 -52.04
CA VAL A 87 0.50 -28.22 -51.49
C VAL A 87 -0.22 -27.65 -50.26
N GLN A 88 -1.55 -27.53 -50.32
CA GLN A 88 -2.35 -27.08 -49.18
C GLN A 88 -2.24 -28.02 -47.97
N ALA A 89 -2.32 -29.35 -48.23
CA ALA A 89 -2.15 -30.34 -47.18
C ALA A 89 -0.76 -30.26 -46.52
N ALA A 90 0.31 -30.14 -47.31
CA ALA A 90 1.67 -29.97 -46.81
C ALA A 90 1.83 -28.65 -46.02
N PHE A 91 1.18 -27.57 -46.46
CA PHE A 91 1.19 -26.30 -45.75
C PHE A 91 0.46 -26.38 -44.38
N ILE A 92 -0.69 -27.06 -44.35
CA ILE A 92 -1.46 -27.27 -43.11
C ILE A 92 -0.64 -28.06 -42.09
N VAL A 93 -0.01 -29.17 -42.52
CA VAL A 93 0.84 -29.99 -41.64
C VAL A 93 2.03 -29.18 -41.10
N ASN A 94 2.64 -28.35 -41.94
CA ASN A 94 3.73 -27.47 -41.49
C ASN A 94 3.24 -26.42 -40.49
N LEU A 95 2.04 -25.83 -40.68
CA LEU A 95 1.43 -24.90 -39.74
C LEU A 95 1.11 -25.57 -38.40
N GLN A 96 0.50 -26.75 -38.43
CA GLN A 96 0.21 -27.52 -37.22
C GLN A 96 1.48 -27.79 -36.42
N GLY A 97 2.55 -28.27 -37.05
CA GLY A 97 3.82 -28.49 -36.35
C GLY A 97 4.52 -27.22 -35.85
N ARG A 98 4.15 -26.01 -36.34
CA ARG A 98 4.58 -24.74 -35.76
C ARG A 98 3.73 -24.33 -34.57
N LEU A 99 2.43 -24.57 -34.61
CA LEU A 99 1.50 -24.31 -33.50
C LEU A 99 1.86 -25.17 -32.31
N ASP A 100 2.04 -26.51 -32.50
CA ASP A 100 2.44 -27.41 -31.41
C ASP A 100 3.72 -26.91 -30.70
N LYS A 101 4.74 -26.52 -31.48
CA LYS A 101 6.00 -25.98 -30.92
C LYS A 101 5.84 -24.66 -30.18
N THR A 102 4.85 -23.81 -30.56
CA THR A 102 4.59 -22.58 -29.85
C THR A 102 3.79 -22.81 -28.59
N GLU A 103 2.86 -23.76 -28.59
CA GLU A 103 2.13 -24.18 -27.39
C GLU A 103 3.05 -24.81 -26.36
N ASP A 104 3.96 -25.70 -26.77
CA ASP A 104 4.98 -26.28 -25.86
C ASP A 104 5.88 -25.23 -25.24
N LYS A 105 6.34 -24.24 -26.03
CA LYS A 105 7.16 -23.14 -25.52
C LYS A 105 6.39 -22.24 -24.56
N LEU A 106 5.11 -21.99 -24.82
CA LEU A 106 4.26 -21.19 -23.96
C LEU A 106 4.01 -21.90 -22.63
N ALA A 107 3.69 -23.20 -22.68
CA ALA A 107 3.52 -24.04 -21.49
C ALA A 107 4.81 -24.09 -20.65
N GLN A 108 5.95 -24.22 -21.30
CA GLN A 108 7.25 -24.24 -20.62
C GLN A 108 7.63 -22.87 -20.01
N ALA A 109 7.28 -21.78 -20.69
CA ALA A 109 7.46 -20.41 -20.16
C ALA A 109 6.56 -20.17 -18.93
N GLN A 110 5.28 -20.55 -19.00
CA GLN A 110 4.36 -20.47 -17.88
C GLN A 110 4.84 -21.26 -16.66
N GLN A 111 5.29 -22.48 -16.86
CA GLN A 111 5.82 -23.34 -15.80
C GLN A 111 7.10 -22.75 -15.16
N THR A 112 7.93 -22.11 -15.99
CA THR A 112 9.13 -21.41 -15.50
C THR A 112 8.76 -20.18 -14.69
N ASP A 113 7.78 -19.40 -15.11
CA ASP A 113 7.33 -18.21 -14.40
C ASP A 113 6.62 -18.55 -13.08
N GLU A 114 5.79 -19.60 -13.05
CA GLU A 114 5.21 -20.12 -11.79
C GLU A 114 6.29 -20.58 -10.80
N SER A 115 7.31 -21.26 -11.28
CA SER A 115 8.41 -21.70 -10.42
C SER A 115 9.25 -20.53 -9.89
N ARG A 116 9.41 -19.46 -10.69
CA ARG A 116 10.07 -18.21 -10.26
C ARG A 116 9.24 -17.46 -9.23
N LEU A 117 7.91 -17.36 -9.43
CA LEU A 117 7.01 -16.74 -8.46
C LEU A 117 7.07 -17.47 -7.11
N LYS A 118 6.95 -18.80 -7.09
CA LYS A 118 7.10 -19.60 -5.85
C LYS A 118 8.46 -19.43 -5.20
N ALA A 119 9.53 -19.31 -5.99
CA ALA A 119 10.87 -19.07 -5.47
C ALA A 119 11.03 -17.67 -4.88
N LEU A 120 10.36 -16.66 -5.45
CA LEU A 120 10.34 -15.28 -4.93
C LEU A 120 9.50 -15.19 -3.65
N GLU A 121 8.31 -15.82 -3.62
CA GLU A 121 7.49 -15.94 -2.42
C GLU A 121 8.28 -16.60 -1.28
N GLY A 122 8.91 -17.76 -1.53
CA GLY A 122 9.72 -18.43 -0.52
C GLY A 122 10.99 -17.67 -0.11
N ARG A 123 11.47 -16.70 -0.92
CA ARG A 123 12.53 -15.77 -0.50
C ARG A 123 11.98 -14.63 0.35
N ALA A 124 10.79 -14.12 0.00
CA ALA A 124 10.09 -13.11 0.79
C ALA A 124 9.78 -13.66 2.19
N ASP A 125 9.18 -14.86 2.29
CA ASP A 125 8.91 -15.53 3.56
C ASP A 125 10.17 -15.75 4.41
N LYS A 126 11.28 -16.14 3.77
CA LYS A 126 12.57 -16.30 4.46
C LYS A 126 13.22 -14.99 4.89
N LEU A 127 12.98 -13.90 4.16
CA LEU A 127 13.40 -12.56 4.56
C LEU A 127 12.57 -12.07 5.73
N GLU A 128 11.26 -12.24 5.71
CA GLU A 128 10.37 -11.93 6.81
C GLU A 128 10.72 -12.74 8.08
N ALA A 129 10.96 -14.03 7.95
CA ALA A 129 11.40 -14.88 9.06
C ALA A 129 12.79 -14.51 9.61
N LYS A 130 13.71 -14.00 8.78
CA LYS A 130 15.04 -13.55 9.21
C LYS A 130 15.04 -12.16 9.85
N THR A 131 14.05 -11.33 9.59
CA THR A 131 13.92 -9.99 10.21
C THR A 131 13.30 -10.03 11.61
N GLY A 132 13.24 -11.21 12.25
CA GLY A 132 12.87 -11.32 13.68
C GLY A 132 11.43 -10.95 13.96
N GLY A 133 10.49 -11.83 13.56
CA GLY A 133 9.06 -11.68 13.83
C GLY A 133 8.43 -10.63 12.92
N SER A 134 7.59 -11.07 12.00
CA SER A 134 6.76 -10.17 11.21
C SER A 134 6.02 -9.21 12.14
N LEU A 135 6.26 -7.89 11.99
CA LEU A 135 5.49 -6.88 12.72
C LEU A 135 4.06 -6.90 12.17
N ASP A 136 3.14 -7.53 12.90
CA ASP A 136 1.72 -7.36 12.63
C ASP A 136 1.29 -5.96 13.12
N ALA A 137 1.35 -5.00 12.21
CA ALA A 137 1.06 -3.61 12.53
C ALA A 137 -0.36 -3.42 13.04
N ALA A 138 -1.32 -4.20 12.55
CA ALA A 138 -2.72 -4.11 12.98
C ALA A 138 -2.89 -4.64 14.40
N GLU A 139 -2.29 -5.79 14.70
CA GLU A 139 -2.35 -6.40 16.04
C GLU A 139 -1.63 -5.53 17.07
N VAL A 140 -0.40 -5.06 16.75
CA VAL A 140 0.36 -4.17 17.65
C VAL A 140 -0.43 -2.90 17.90
N ALA A 141 -0.89 -2.20 16.86
CA ALA A 141 -1.66 -0.98 16.99
C ALA A 141 -2.92 -1.17 17.84
N ALA A 142 -3.72 -2.20 17.56
CA ALA A 142 -4.94 -2.47 18.32
C ALA A 142 -4.67 -2.66 19.81
N SER A 143 -3.55 -3.31 20.18
CA SER A 143 -3.19 -3.58 21.57
C SER A 143 -2.64 -2.37 22.32
N VAL A 144 -1.94 -1.44 21.65
CA VAL A 144 -1.23 -0.32 22.30
C VAL A 144 -1.99 1.01 22.28
N ARG A 145 -2.90 1.21 21.31
CA ARG A 145 -3.71 2.42 21.17
C ARG A 145 -4.46 2.83 22.45
N PRO A 146 -5.03 1.90 23.25
CA PRO A 146 -5.67 2.28 24.51
C PRO A 146 -4.77 3.01 25.51
N SER A 147 -3.46 2.94 25.35
CA SER A 147 -2.45 3.56 26.21
C SER A 147 -1.82 4.83 25.62
N VAL A 148 -2.28 5.25 24.42
CA VAL A 148 -1.74 6.40 23.68
C VAL A 148 -2.81 7.49 23.61
N PHE A 149 -2.40 8.74 23.83
CA PHE A 149 -3.29 9.89 23.92
C PHE A 149 -2.73 11.03 23.10
N ARG A 150 -3.59 11.81 22.51
CA ARG A 150 -3.25 13.15 22.07
C ARG A 150 -3.08 14.03 23.31
N VAL A 151 -1.95 14.70 23.44
CA VAL A 151 -1.75 15.73 24.45
C VAL A 151 -1.98 17.10 23.82
N SER A 152 -2.77 17.92 24.49
CA SER A 152 -3.15 19.25 24.01
C SER A 152 -2.94 20.28 25.08
N THR A 153 -2.27 21.37 24.69
CA THR A 153 -2.15 22.63 25.45
C THR A 153 -2.86 23.75 24.67
N LYS A 154 -2.85 24.97 25.18
CA LYS A 154 -3.33 26.14 24.42
C LYS A 154 -2.42 26.50 23.24
N TYR A 155 -1.17 26.01 23.22
CA TYR A 155 -0.11 26.48 22.33
C TYR A 155 0.33 25.43 21.32
N ALA A 156 0.27 24.16 21.73
CA ALA A 156 0.75 23.05 20.91
C ALA A 156 -0.03 21.76 21.18
N THR A 157 0.09 20.85 20.25
CA THR A 157 -0.44 19.48 20.38
C THR A 157 0.65 18.47 20.03
N GLY A 158 0.58 17.31 20.67
CA GLY A 158 1.48 16.19 20.45
C GLY A 158 0.83 14.88 20.87
N THR A 159 1.65 13.90 21.18
CA THR A 159 1.24 12.59 21.66
C THR A 159 1.86 12.33 23.03
N ALA A 160 1.13 11.64 23.90
CA ALA A 160 1.63 11.10 25.16
C ALA A 160 1.19 9.64 25.29
N PHE A 161 1.89 8.87 26.09
CA PHE A 161 1.54 7.47 26.32
C PHE A 161 1.84 7.03 27.75
N ALA A 162 0.99 6.14 28.27
CA ALA A 162 1.14 5.56 29.59
C ALA A 162 2.32 4.58 29.60
N LEU A 163 3.32 4.81 30.46
CA LEU A 163 4.52 3.97 30.56
C LEU A 163 4.92 3.76 32.03
N GLY A 164 5.48 2.61 32.27
CA GLY A 164 6.17 2.33 33.52
C GLY A 164 5.29 1.79 34.64
N LYS A 165 5.75 1.96 35.88
CA LYS A 165 5.09 1.41 37.07
C LYS A 165 3.98 2.34 37.58
N GLU A 166 3.15 1.80 38.44
CA GLU A 166 2.14 2.59 39.12
C GLU A 166 2.79 3.62 40.05
N PRO A 167 2.39 4.91 39.94
CA PRO A 167 2.87 5.93 40.89
C PRO A 167 2.42 5.62 42.32
N ALA A 168 3.22 6.01 43.31
CA ALA A 168 2.90 5.76 44.71
C ALA A 168 1.57 6.39 45.18
N GLY A 169 1.08 7.41 44.48
CA GLY A 169 -0.21 8.09 44.72
C GLY A 169 -1.40 7.49 43.97
N GLY A 170 -1.18 6.44 43.18
CA GLY A 170 -2.19 5.94 42.24
C GLY A 170 -2.18 6.67 40.90
N GLY A 171 -3.20 6.44 40.06
CA GLY A 171 -3.32 7.05 38.75
C GLY A 171 -2.32 6.51 37.72
N THR A 172 -1.99 7.33 36.73
CA THR A 172 -1.09 6.94 35.64
C THR A 172 -0.09 8.04 35.28
N ASN A 173 1.17 7.68 35.15
CA ASN A 173 2.18 8.53 34.55
C ASN A 173 2.25 8.30 33.02
N LEU A 174 2.38 9.40 32.28
CA LEU A 174 2.53 9.38 30.82
C LEU A 174 3.81 10.12 30.44
N ILE A 175 4.41 9.68 29.35
CA ILE A 175 5.60 10.31 28.77
C ILE A 175 5.19 11.08 27.51
N THR A 176 5.78 12.25 27.33
CA THR A 176 5.73 13.06 26.11
C THR A 176 7.02 13.87 25.93
N ASN A 177 7.17 14.61 24.85
CA ASN A 177 8.29 15.52 24.66
C ASN A 177 8.10 16.84 25.40
N TYR A 178 9.21 17.43 25.84
CA TYR A 178 9.22 18.75 26.48
C TYR A 178 8.74 19.84 25.52
N HIS A 179 9.20 19.87 24.28
CA HIS A 179 8.81 20.88 23.31
C HIS A 179 7.28 20.95 23.05
N VAL A 180 6.55 19.84 23.30
CA VAL A 180 5.08 19.80 23.18
C VAL A 180 4.39 20.63 24.26
N VAL A 181 4.96 20.68 25.46
CA VAL A 181 4.38 21.40 26.61
C VAL A 181 5.19 22.62 27.02
N GLN A 182 6.30 22.91 26.35
CA GLN A 182 7.27 23.93 26.74
C GLN A 182 6.62 25.29 26.98
N GLU A 183 5.85 25.81 26.01
CA GLU A 183 5.27 27.14 26.13
C GLU A 183 4.27 27.23 27.31
N ALA A 184 3.47 26.18 27.53
CA ALA A 184 2.58 26.12 28.69
C ALA A 184 3.38 26.08 30.00
N TYR A 185 4.43 25.24 30.04
CA TYR A 185 5.29 25.13 31.23
C TYR A 185 5.99 26.42 31.57
N GLU A 186 6.58 27.15 30.63
CA GLU A 186 7.26 28.44 30.81
C GLU A 186 6.30 29.54 31.26
N ARG A 187 5.02 29.43 30.87
CA ARG A 187 3.95 30.33 31.36
C ARG A 187 3.35 29.92 32.71
N ASN A 188 3.97 28.95 33.38
CA ASN A 188 3.51 28.39 34.65
C ASN A 188 2.14 27.68 34.57
N GLU A 189 1.70 27.25 33.36
CA GLU A 189 0.53 26.44 33.18
C GLU A 189 0.96 24.97 33.28
N ARG A 190 0.47 24.25 34.29
CA ARG A 190 0.85 22.86 34.57
C ARG A 190 -0.19 21.86 34.06
N ASN A 191 -1.40 22.30 33.81
CA ASN A 191 -2.49 21.44 33.39
C ASN A 191 -2.52 21.28 31.87
N VAL A 192 -2.61 20.06 31.42
CA VAL A 192 -2.74 19.68 30.00
C VAL A 192 -3.97 18.79 29.81
N SER A 193 -4.45 18.69 28.61
CA SER A 193 -5.55 17.79 28.25
C SER A 193 -5.00 16.57 27.54
N LEU A 194 -5.45 15.39 27.96
CA LEU A 194 -5.27 14.12 27.25
C LEU A 194 -6.56 13.81 26.52
N GLU A 195 -6.47 13.51 25.24
CA GLU A 195 -7.62 13.23 24.40
C GLU A 195 -7.44 11.85 23.73
N ARG A 196 -8.51 11.06 23.70
CA ARG A 196 -8.56 9.76 23.02
C ARG A 196 -9.99 9.49 22.59
N THR A 197 -10.20 9.37 21.28
CA THR A 197 -11.53 9.28 20.70
C THR A 197 -12.37 10.49 21.16
N ASP A 198 -13.52 10.32 21.70
CA ASP A 198 -14.40 11.40 22.20
C ASP A 198 -14.22 11.67 23.69
N GLN A 199 -13.16 11.15 24.31
CA GLN A 199 -12.90 11.31 25.74
C GLN A 199 -11.76 12.29 25.98
N ARG A 200 -11.95 13.10 27.03
CA ARG A 200 -10.94 14.06 27.48
C ARG A 200 -10.66 13.86 28.95
N PHE A 201 -9.37 13.80 29.30
CA PHE A 201 -8.90 13.62 30.67
C PHE A 201 -7.95 14.76 31.02
N GLY A 202 -7.93 15.19 32.30
CA GLY A 202 -6.96 16.12 32.80
C GLY A 202 -5.66 15.43 33.17
N ALA A 203 -4.54 16.09 32.90
CA ALA A 203 -3.25 15.69 33.44
C ALA A 203 -2.41 16.87 33.83
N THR A 204 -1.43 16.66 34.72
CA THR A 204 -0.54 17.70 35.26
C THR A 204 0.90 17.38 34.88
N ILE A 205 1.67 18.38 34.49
CA ILE A 205 3.11 18.29 34.27
C ILE A 205 3.80 18.15 35.65
N VAL A 206 4.37 16.99 35.93
CA VAL A 206 4.98 16.68 37.23
C VAL A 206 6.49 16.65 37.19
N GLU A 207 7.12 16.30 36.05
CA GLU A 207 8.57 16.22 35.91
C GLU A 207 8.97 16.67 34.50
N VAL A 208 10.04 17.46 34.37
CA VAL A 208 10.53 17.99 33.08
C VAL A 208 12.03 17.78 32.95
N HIS A 209 12.47 17.37 31.79
CA HIS A 209 13.87 17.21 31.39
C HIS A 209 14.11 17.91 30.04
N PRO A 210 14.31 19.23 30.06
CA PRO A 210 14.44 20.01 28.82
C PRO A 210 15.66 19.62 28.00
N ASP A 211 16.75 19.20 28.67
CA ASP A 211 17.99 18.74 28.03
C ASP A 211 17.85 17.38 27.30
N LYS A 212 16.81 16.62 27.59
CA LYS A 212 16.48 15.33 26.96
C LYS A 212 15.18 15.37 26.16
N ASP A 213 14.55 16.54 26.07
CA ASP A 213 13.23 16.70 25.43
C ASP A 213 12.18 15.74 25.98
N LEU A 214 12.18 15.48 27.29
CA LEU A 214 11.26 14.57 27.98
C LEU A 214 10.45 15.26 29.06
N VAL A 215 9.20 14.81 29.22
CA VAL A 215 8.27 15.25 30.25
C VAL A 215 7.46 14.10 30.80
N VAL A 216 7.22 14.09 32.09
CA VAL A 216 6.26 13.22 32.76
C VAL A 216 4.99 14.02 33.05
N LEU A 217 3.87 13.47 32.57
CA LEU A 217 2.53 13.92 32.93
C LEU A 217 1.93 12.93 33.92
N HIS A 218 1.12 13.41 34.85
CA HIS A 218 0.36 12.60 35.80
C HIS A 218 -1.13 12.88 35.67
N THR A 219 -1.92 11.81 35.73
CA THR A 219 -3.39 11.85 35.81
C THR A 219 -3.89 10.90 36.89
N ASP A 220 -4.98 11.24 37.54
CA ASP A 220 -5.65 10.37 38.53
C ASP A 220 -6.35 9.19 37.86
N GLU A 221 -6.53 9.22 36.55
CA GLU A 221 -7.13 8.13 35.77
C GLU A 221 -6.19 6.91 35.69
N VAL A 222 -6.77 5.72 35.70
CA VAL A 222 -6.02 4.47 35.62
C VAL A 222 -6.08 3.94 34.19
N PHE A 223 -4.96 3.97 33.50
CA PHE A 223 -4.81 3.44 32.15
C PHE A 223 -3.90 2.22 32.11
N THR A 224 -4.07 1.40 31.09
CA THR A 224 -3.12 0.31 30.80
C THR A 224 -1.76 0.94 30.45
N ARG A 225 -0.71 0.45 31.11
CA ARG A 225 0.66 0.94 30.92
C ARG A 225 1.39 0.06 29.92
N LEU A 226 2.18 0.69 29.07
CA LEU A 226 3.04 0.03 28.10
C LEU A 226 4.33 -0.43 28.78
N ASN A 227 4.96 -1.45 28.21
CA ASN A 227 6.22 -1.97 28.70
C ASN A 227 7.39 -1.38 27.90
N PRO A 228 8.44 -0.90 28.56
CA PRO A 228 9.69 -0.54 27.87
C PRO A 228 10.39 -1.78 27.35
N ALA A 229 11.01 -1.69 26.19
CA ALA A 229 11.85 -2.76 25.67
C ALA A 229 13.11 -2.93 26.56
N PRO A 230 13.49 -4.15 26.91
CA PRO A 230 14.68 -4.40 27.72
C PRO A 230 15.98 -4.13 26.95
N GLU A 231 15.94 -4.16 25.64
CA GLU A 231 17.09 -3.97 24.76
C GLU A 231 16.81 -2.92 23.68
N VAL A 232 17.87 -2.28 23.21
CA VAL A 232 17.82 -1.36 22.07
C VAL A 232 17.64 -2.18 20.79
N PRO A 233 16.71 -1.79 19.90
CA PRO A 233 16.49 -2.51 18.64
C PRO A 233 17.72 -2.39 17.73
N LYS A 234 17.92 -3.38 16.87
CA LYS A 234 19.00 -3.38 15.89
C LYS A 234 18.59 -2.62 14.62
N VAL A 235 19.59 -2.10 13.90
CA VAL A 235 19.37 -1.55 12.55
C VAL A 235 18.76 -2.62 11.65
N GLY A 236 17.69 -2.26 10.95
CA GLY A 236 16.89 -3.16 10.11
C GLY A 236 15.70 -3.81 10.83
N GLU A 237 15.58 -3.69 12.16
CA GLU A 237 14.41 -4.20 12.86
C GLU A 237 13.18 -3.32 12.60
N PRO A 238 12.00 -3.96 12.39
CA PRO A 238 10.78 -3.24 12.11
C PRO A 238 10.29 -2.47 13.34
N VAL A 239 9.78 -1.27 13.11
CA VAL A 239 9.18 -0.41 14.13
C VAL A 239 7.83 0.12 13.70
N LEU A 240 6.98 0.41 14.69
CA LEU A 240 5.67 0.99 14.53
C LEU A 240 5.56 2.23 15.42
N VAL A 241 5.06 3.31 14.88
CA VAL A 241 4.80 4.55 15.63
C VAL A 241 3.30 4.77 15.71
N VAL A 242 2.83 5.11 16.91
CA VAL A 242 1.44 5.53 17.13
C VAL A 242 1.45 6.98 17.59
N GLY A 243 0.61 7.81 16.99
CA GLY A 243 0.52 9.21 17.35
C GLY A 243 -0.74 9.88 16.82
N SER A 244 -0.83 11.19 17.05
CA SER A 244 -1.98 12.03 16.65
C SER A 244 -1.54 13.19 15.75
N PRO A 245 -1.01 12.89 14.53
CA PRO A 245 -0.53 13.91 13.62
C PRO A 245 -1.67 14.81 13.16
N LEU A 246 -1.44 16.12 13.12
CA LEU A 246 -2.41 17.11 12.62
C LEU A 246 -3.80 17.04 13.28
N GLY A 247 -3.90 16.46 14.47
CA GLY A 247 -5.17 16.24 15.16
C GLY A 247 -5.93 15.00 14.73
N LEU A 248 -5.35 14.18 13.85
CA LEU A 248 -5.85 12.85 13.50
C LEU A 248 -5.41 11.87 14.58
N GLU A 249 -6.33 11.45 15.42
CA GLU A 249 -6.06 10.48 16.47
C GLU A 249 -5.73 9.09 15.87
N ASP A 250 -4.98 8.30 16.64
CA ASP A 250 -4.71 6.89 16.34
C ASP A 250 -4.01 6.61 15.00
N THR A 251 -3.21 7.57 14.51
CA THR A 251 -2.43 7.35 13.30
C THR A 251 -1.28 6.40 13.56
N VAL A 252 -1.18 5.37 12.73
CA VAL A 252 -0.15 4.34 12.79
C VAL A 252 0.75 4.46 11.56
N THR A 253 2.06 4.50 11.79
CA THR A 253 3.06 4.43 10.72
C THR A 253 4.07 3.34 11.02
N THR A 254 4.59 2.68 9.99
CA THR A 254 5.56 1.58 10.10
C THR A 254 6.81 1.91 9.32
N GLY A 255 7.93 1.37 9.77
CA GLY A 255 9.22 1.49 9.14
C GLY A 255 10.24 0.56 9.78
N VAL A 256 11.52 0.83 9.59
CA VAL A 256 12.63 0.08 10.20
C VAL A 256 13.61 1.03 10.86
N VAL A 257 14.32 0.54 11.87
CA VAL A 257 15.44 1.27 12.47
C VAL A 257 16.54 1.43 11.42
N SER A 258 16.85 2.66 11.06
CA SER A 258 17.83 2.97 10.01
C SER A 258 19.26 3.17 10.55
N ALA A 259 19.38 3.80 11.71
CA ALA A 259 20.69 4.08 12.35
C ALA A 259 20.51 4.57 13.79
N PHE A 260 21.62 4.60 14.55
CA PHE A 260 21.76 5.39 15.76
C PHE A 260 22.67 6.60 15.49
N ARG A 261 22.29 7.76 15.97
CA ARG A 261 22.98 9.03 15.73
C ARG A 261 23.25 9.76 17.02
N THR A 262 24.36 10.47 17.09
CA THR A 262 24.57 11.46 18.14
C THR A 262 24.44 12.84 17.51
N LEU A 263 23.38 13.56 17.84
CA LEU A 263 23.10 14.91 17.35
C LEU A 263 23.10 15.86 18.56
N SER A 264 23.90 16.92 18.51
CA SER A 264 24.03 17.90 19.59
C SER A 264 24.37 17.27 20.96
N GLY A 265 25.07 16.12 20.97
CA GLY A 265 25.41 15.39 22.20
C GLY A 265 24.35 14.40 22.69
N GLU A 266 23.21 14.30 22.02
CA GLU A 266 22.11 13.39 22.35
C GLU A 266 22.12 12.17 21.44
N GLN A 267 21.91 11.00 22.03
CA GLN A 267 21.74 9.76 21.26
C GLN A 267 20.28 9.67 20.77
N LEU A 268 20.13 9.53 19.47
CA LEU A 268 18.84 9.38 18.81
C LEU A 268 18.80 8.13 17.94
N MET A 269 17.66 7.48 17.90
CA MET A 269 17.34 6.38 17.00
C MET A 269 16.71 6.96 15.74
N GLN A 270 17.32 6.73 14.60
CA GLN A 270 16.80 7.08 13.28
C GLN A 270 15.97 5.93 12.72
N PHE A 271 14.82 6.21 12.12
CA PHE A 271 13.95 5.24 11.45
C PHE A 271 13.26 5.90 10.25
N ASP A 272 12.66 5.11 9.35
CA ASP A 272 12.05 5.59 8.11
C ASP A 272 10.51 5.62 8.12
N ALA A 273 9.87 5.29 9.27
CA ALA A 273 8.44 5.52 9.43
C ALA A 273 8.12 7.03 9.32
N ALA A 274 7.01 7.35 8.66
CA ALA A 274 6.60 8.74 8.45
C ALA A 274 6.27 9.43 9.77
N ILE A 275 6.96 10.54 10.08
CA ILE A 275 6.73 11.40 11.25
C ILE A 275 6.23 12.76 10.77
N ASN A 276 5.14 13.21 11.37
CA ASN A 276 4.54 14.51 11.12
C ASN A 276 4.29 15.25 12.44
N PRO A 277 4.12 16.61 12.42
CA PRO A 277 3.73 17.36 13.60
C PRO A 277 2.51 16.74 14.28
N GLY A 278 2.60 16.49 15.58
CA GLY A 278 1.60 15.76 16.36
C GLY A 278 2.01 14.35 16.75
N ASN A 279 2.94 13.69 16.02
CA ASN A 279 3.54 12.41 16.44
C ASN A 279 4.60 12.59 17.55
N SER A 280 5.11 13.82 17.75
CA SER A 280 6.07 14.13 18.80
C SER A 280 5.53 13.72 20.17
N GLY A 281 6.35 13.02 20.95
CA GLY A 281 6.01 12.45 22.25
C GLY A 281 5.32 11.09 22.14
N GLY A 282 5.04 10.60 20.92
CA GLY A 282 4.43 9.28 20.69
C GLY A 282 5.41 8.12 20.85
N PRO A 283 4.91 6.93 21.23
CA PRO A 283 5.73 5.76 21.39
C PRO A 283 6.13 5.13 20.05
N VAL A 284 7.36 4.63 20.01
CA VAL A 284 7.87 3.77 18.94
C VAL A 284 7.94 2.35 19.50
N PHE A 285 7.33 1.39 18.80
CA PHE A 285 7.21 -0.01 19.24
C PHE A 285 8.04 -0.95 18.38
N ASN A 286 8.48 -2.05 18.99
CA ASN A 286 8.95 -3.24 18.28
C ASN A 286 7.78 -4.22 17.99
N ALA A 287 8.08 -5.33 17.30
CA ALA A 287 7.11 -6.39 17.02
C ALA A 287 6.54 -7.09 18.27
N LYS A 288 7.18 -6.94 19.43
CA LYS A 288 6.72 -7.50 20.71
C LYS A 288 5.79 -6.56 21.48
N LYS A 289 5.38 -5.44 20.89
CA LYS A 289 4.55 -4.40 21.54
C LYS A 289 5.28 -3.67 22.69
N GLU A 290 6.60 -3.71 22.70
CA GLU A 290 7.43 -3.02 23.67
C GLU A 290 7.86 -1.67 23.13
N VAL A 291 7.91 -0.64 23.98
CA VAL A 291 8.35 0.71 23.62
C VAL A 291 9.87 0.71 23.48
N VAL A 292 10.37 1.04 22.28
CA VAL A 292 11.80 1.15 21.96
C VAL A 292 12.29 2.61 21.93
N GLY A 293 11.36 3.59 21.90
CA GLY A 293 11.72 4.98 21.92
C GLY A 293 10.52 5.91 21.93
N VAL A 294 10.80 7.22 22.05
CA VAL A 294 9.83 8.32 22.02
C VAL A 294 10.08 9.14 20.75
N ALA A 295 9.14 9.17 19.81
CA ALA A 295 9.25 9.95 18.59
C ALA A 295 9.37 11.45 18.93
N THR A 296 10.37 12.15 18.39
CA THR A 296 10.62 13.54 18.77
C THR A 296 10.70 14.50 17.59
N LEU A 297 11.50 14.20 16.61
CA LEU A 297 11.78 15.10 15.49
C LEU A 297 11.63 14.36 14.17
N LYS A 298 11.35 15.13 13.13
CA LYS A 298 11.72 14.74 11.78
C LYS A 298 12.93 15.56 11.38
N ALA A 299 13.88 14.98 10.66
CA ALA A 299 15.00 15.72 10.10
C ALA A 299 14.45 16.85 9.22
N ARG A 300 14.83 18.10 9.49
CA ARG A 300 14.45 19.25 8.66
C ARG A 300 14.99 19.00 7.24
N GLU A 301 14.14 19.22 6.23
CA GLU A 301 14.50 19.07 4.80
C GLU A 301 14.76 17.62 4.32
N ALA A 302 14.42 16.59 5.11
CA ALA A 302 14.49 15.20 4.68
C ALA A 302 13.15 14.49 4.88
N GLU A 303 12.52 14.08 3.80
CA GLU A 303 11.36 13.20 3.87
C GLU A 303 11.80 11.76 4.22
N GLY A 304 10.99 11.05 5.01
CA GLY A 304 11.29 9.66 5.36
C GLY A 304 12.39 9.47 6.41
N ILE A 305 12.76 10.52 7.16
CA ILE A 305 13.68 10.41 8.31
C ILE A 305 12.96 10.83 9.59
N GLY A 306 12.56 9.84 10.38
CA GLY A 306 12.08 10.00 11.74
C GLY A 306 13.21 9.85 12.76
N LEU A 307 13.12 10.57 13.87
CA LEU A 307 14.04 10.46 15.00
C LEU A 307 13.25 10.17 16.28
N ALA A 308 13.81 9.34 17.14
CA ALA A 308 13.26 9.05 18.47
C ALA A 308 14.35 9.08 19.54
N ILE A 309 13.96 9.47 20.72
CA ILE A 309 14.75 9.30 21.94
C ILE A 309 14.69 7.81 22.29
N PRO A 310 15.83 7.08 22.37
CA PRO A 310 15.82 5.67 22.70
C PRO A 310 15.22 5.42 24.10
N ILE A 311 14.52 4.31 24.27
CA ILE A 311 13.90 3.95 25.56
C ILE A 311 14.93 3.86 26.70
N THR A 312 16.15 3.46 26.39
CA THR A 312 17.24 3.42 27.37
C THR A 312 17.57 4.80 27.95
N VAL A 313 17.48 5.85 27.12
CA VAL A 313 17.65 7.25 27.59
C VAL A 313 16.48 7.63 28.49
N VAL A 314 15.25 7.27 28.12
CA VAL A 314 14.05 7.51 28.95
C VAL A 314 14.21 6.83 30.31
N CYS A 315 14.63 5.58 30.35
CA CYS A 315 14.84 4.81 31.59
C CYS A 315 15.93 5.37 32.49
N GLN A 316 16.96 5.98 31.90
CA GLN A 316 18.05 6.64 32.66
C GLN A 316 17.68 8.02 33.19
N THR A 317 16.76 8.69 32.51
CA THR A 317 16.37 10.07 32.79
C THR A 317 15.19 10.14 33.75
N VAL A 318 14.16 9.34 33.52
CA VAL A 318 12.91 9.37 34.29
C VAL A 318 12.86 8.20 35.26
N ASN A 319 12.63 8.49 36.52
CA ASN A 319 12.56 7.49 37.58
C ASN A 319 11.27 6.65 37.46
N ASN A 320 11.35 5.35 37.79
CA ASN A 320 10.21 4.42 37.91
C ASN A 320 9.43 4.17 36.60
N VAL A 321 9.97 4.48 35.43
CA VAL A 321 9.34 4.13 34.15
C VAL A 321 9.85 2.81 33.57
N CYS A 322 10.95 2.28 34.09
CA CYS A 322 11.55 0.99 33.76
C CYS A 322 11.81 0.15 35.06
#